data_4aeb120944e7e3fec3c8542b7eb61a29
#
_entry.id   4aeb120944e7e3fec3c8542b7eb61a29
#
_cell.length_a   1.000
_cell.length_b   1.000
_cell.length_c   1.000
_cell.angle_alpha   90.00
_cell.angle_beta   90.00
_cell.angle_gamma   90.00
#
_symmetry.space_group_name_H-M   'P 1'
#
loop_
_entity.id
_entity.type
_entity.pdbx_description
1 polymer ?
#
loop_
_entity_poly.entity_id
_entity_poly.type
_entity_poly.pdbx_seq_one_letter_code
_entity_poly.pdbx_strand_id
1 'polypeptide(L)'
;MLKIQGLWNSYVVEGGTVPAVKGIDFTVETGEFFTLLGPSGCGKSTTLRCIAGLEDPDEGVINLGDEVLYSSENGAFIPVHQRNIGMVFQSYAIWPHMTVYDNVEFPAKIKRVSDRKGKVMRALELVGLSGLENRSATELSGGQQQRVAIARAIVVDVGLLMFDEPLSNLDSKLRLQMRDELRQLQQKLGITSIYVTHDQEEAMVLSDRIAVMKDGLIVEIGKPREIYLRPKRLFTAQFVGQSNLIDGKISSAKALSAKVSTAIGEITIKTEEQCEIKEGMLLIRPEHVPMAWNKEDLPDTNSNVFEGNIVSQSFTGKLVDYTIKVGNQFIEIQMPLHNTHQNDPNVFFHFPPERCVMLSKEETQTL
;
A
#
# COMPACT_ATOMS: atom_id res chain seq x y z
N MET A 1 11.57 13.88 10.00
CA MET A 1 11.01 14.03 8.65
C MET A 1 12.03 13.53 7.63
N LEU A 2 11.63 12.67 6.69
CA LEU A 2 12.43 12.29 5.51
C LEU A 2 11.94 13.08 4.30
N LYS A 3 12.85 13.59 3.48
CA LYS A 3 12.52 14.29 2.24
C LYS A 3 13.33 13.73 1.08
N ILE A 4 12.65 13.32 0.03
CA ILE A 4 13.22 12.84 -1.22
C ILE A 4 12.86 13.82 -2.32
N GLN A 5 13.84 14.20 -3.15
CA GLN A 5 13.65 15.18 -4.23
C GLN A 5 14.38 14.68 -5.48
N GLY A 6 13.65 14.55 -6.58
CA GLY A 6 14.18 14.20 -7.88
C GLY A 6 15.01 12.92 -7.90
N LEU A 7 14.62 11.89 -7.14
CA LEU A 7 15.41 10.66 -7.01
C LEU A 7 15.37 9.85 -8.29
N TRP A 8 16.52 9.64 -8.91
CA TRP A 8 16.72 8.75 -10.06
C TRP A 8 17.64 7.60 -9.69
N ASN A 9 17.35 6.42 -10.23
CA ASN A 9 18.25 5.27 -10.17
C ASN A 9 18.00 4.35 -11.36
N SER A 10 19.08 3.88 -11.96
CA SER A 10 19.08 3.00 -13.14
C SER A 10 20.03 1.84 -12.96
N TYR A 11 19.69 0.69 -13.52
CA TYR A 11 20.56 -0.48 -13.56
C TYR A 11 21.18 -0.66 -14.95
N VAL A 12 22.48 -0.94 -14.98
CA VAL A 12 23.16 -1.34 -16.21
C VAL A 12 22.90 -2.83 -16.43
N VAL A 13 22.32 -3.17 -17.58
CA VAL A 13 21.99 -4.54 -18.01
C VAL A 13 22.62 -4.83 -19.37
N GLU A 14 22.70 -6.11 -19.76
CA GLU A 14 23.08 -6.46 -21.11
C GLU A 14 22.13 -5.78 -22.12
N GLY A 15 22.64 -4.86 -22.90
CA GLY A 15 21.86 -4.10 -23.90
C GLY A 15 21.51 -2.67 -23.54
N GLY A 16 21.91 -2.16 -22.37
CA GLY A 16 21.71 -0.74 -22.03
C GLY A 16 21.43 -0.46 -20.56
N THR A 17 20.85 0.71 -20.31
CA THR A 17 20.48 1.16 -18.96
C THR A 17 18.97 1.12 -18.78
N VAL A 18 18.48 0.51 -17.71
CA VAL A 18 17.06 0.43 -17.39
C VAL A 18 16.77 1.28 -16.16
N PRO A 19 16.00 2.37 -16.28
CA PRO A 19 15.64 3.21 -15.15
C PRO A 19 14.63 2.49 -14.24
N ALA A 20 15.00 2.29 -12.97
CA ALA A 20 14.17 1.68 -11.94
C ALA A 20 13.39 2.72 -11.12
N VAL A 21 13.97 3.92 -10.95
CA VAL A 21 13.35 5.07 -10.29
C VAL A 21 13.56 6.29 -11.18
N LYS A 22 12.50 7.08 -11.40
CA LYS A 22 12.47 8.10 -12.46
C LYS A 22 12.08 9.47 -11.91
N GLY A 23 12.93 10.08 -11.08
CA GLY A 23 12.73 11.44 -10.57
C GLY A 23 11.57 11.56 -9.62
N ILE A 24 11.51 10.69 -8.61
CA ILE A 24 10.42 10.72 -7.63
C ILE A 24 10.66 11.74 -6.51
N ASP A 25 9.55 12.36 -6.07
CA ASP A 25 9.51 13.30 -4.97
C ASP A 25 8.49 12.85 -3.93
N PHE A 26 8.88 12.81 -2.66
CA PHE A 26 7.95 12.62 -1.55
C PHE A 26 8.56 13.01 -0.20
N THR A 27 7.69 13.19 0.78
CA THR A 27 8.07 13.44 2.17
C THR A 27 7.41 12.43 3.08
N VAL A 28 8.12 12.06 4.16
CA VAL A 28 7.57 11.26 5.26
C VAL A 28 7.69 12.07 6.53
N GLU A 29 6.58 12.32 7.19
CA GLU A 29 6.54 13.11 8.40
C GLU A 29 7.13 12.35 9.60
N THR A 30 7.53 13.07 10.64
CA THR A 30 8.07 12.42 11.84
C THR A 30 6.98 11.59 12.53
N GLY A 31 7.30 10.33 12.81
CA GLY A 31 6.35 9.37 13.40
C GLY A 31 5.34 8.78 12.43
N GLU A 32 5.37 9.17 11.16
CA GLU A 32 4.48 8.63 10.12
C GLU A 32 4.85 7.20 9.72
N PHE A 33 3.84 6.39 9.46
CA PHE A 33 3.97 5.10 8.78
C PHE A 33 3.63 5.28 7.29
N PHE A 34 4.65 5.37 6.45
CA PHE A 34 4.51 5.64 5.01
C PHE A 34 4.78 4.38 4.19
N THR A 35 3.88 4.03 3.28
CA THR A 35 4.02 2.82 2.46
C THR A 35 4.25 3.14 0.99
N LEU A 36 5.24 2.50 0.38
CA LEU A 36 5.42 2.39 -1.06
C LEU A 36 4.70 1.12 -1.54
N LEU A 37 3.62 1.29 -2.28
CA LEU A 37 2.76 0.21 -2.78
C LEU A 37 2.82 0.17 -4.32
N GLY A 38 2.93 -1.00 -4.90
CA GLY A 38 2.90 -1.14 -6.37
C GLY A 38 3.26 -2.55 -6.83
N PRO A 39 3.12 -2.85 -8.12
CA PRO A 39 3.46 -4.15 -8.68
C PRO A 39 4.95 -4.47 -8.53
N SER A 40 5.31 -5.74 -8.71
CA SER A 40 6.71 -6.16 -8.70
C SER A 40 7.50 -5.44 -9.81
N GLY A 41 8.71 -5.00 -9.48
CA GLY A 41 9.59 -4.31 -10.45
C GLY A 41 9.29 -2.82 -10.65
N CYS A 42 8.34 -2.19 -9.94
CA CYS A 42 8.04 -0.76 -10.12
C CYS A 42 8.99 0.21 -9.39
N GLY A 43 10.07 -0.25 -8.76
CA GLY A 43 11.09 0.60 -8.15
C GLY A 43 11.03 0.77 -6.63
N LYS A 44 10.10 0.13 -5.91
CA LYS A 44 9.92 0.28 -4.44
C LYS A 44 11.17 -0.08 -3.64
N SER A 45 11.68 -1.30 -3.79
CA SER A 45 12.88 -1.77 -3.06
C SER A 45 14.14 -1.01 -3.49
N THR A 46 14.24 -0.61 -4.75
CA THR A 46 15.32 0.27 -5.24
C THR A 46 15.28 1.61 -4.50
N THR A 47 14.11 2.26 -4.44
CA THR A 47 13.92 3.50 -3.67
C THR A 47 14.34 3.32 -2.22
N LEU A 48 13.91 2.23 -1.58
CA LEU A 48 14.26 1.93 -0.18
C LEU A 48 15.76 1.75 0.00
N ARG A 49 16.44 1.03 -0.91
CA ARG A 49 17.89 0.78 -0.88
C ARG A 49 18.70 2.04 -1.12
N CYS A 50 18.26 2.94 -1.99
CA CYS A 50 18.85 4.26 -2.17
C CYS A 50 18.78 5.08 -0.87
N ILE A 51 17.63 5.09 -0.17
CA ILE A 51 17.48 5.76 1.12
C ILE A 51 18.40 5.13 2.19
N ALA A 52 18.53 3.80 2.18
CA ALA A 52 19.43 3.08 3.09
C ALA A 52 20.92 3.36 2.80
N GLY A 53 21.27 3.76 1.59
CA GLY A 53 22.66 3.86 1.10
C GLY A 53 23.26 2.51 0.72
N LEU A 54 22.40 1.54 0.40
CA LEU A 54 22.79 0.22 -0.14
C LEU A 54 22.92 0.26 -1.67
N GLU A 55 22.30 1.24 -2.31
CA GLU A 55 22.43 1.56 -3.73
C GLU A 55 22.66 3.07 -3.86
N ASP A 56 23.53 3.46 -4.77
CA ASP A 56 23.86 4.85 -5.02
C ASP A 56 22.90 5.39 -6.10
N PRO A 57 22.09 6.43 -5.79
CA PRO A 57 21.25 7.06 -6.79
C PRO A 57 22.07 7.71 -7.92
N ASP A 58 21.51 7.77 -9.13
CA ASP A 58 22.11 8.52 -10.24
C ASP A 58 21.98 10.04 -10.00
N GLU A 59 20.77 10.47 -9.56
CA GLU A 59 20.44 11.88 -9.31
C GLU A 59 19.51 12.04 -8.11
N GLY A 60 19.41 13.26 -7.61
CA GLY A 60 18.45 13.67 -6.58
C GLY A 60 19.07 14.01 -5.24
N VAL A 61 18.19 14.24 -4.26
CA VAL A 61 18.56 14.61 -2.89
C VAL A 61 17.76 13.79 -1.89
N ILE A 62 18.44 13.27 -0.87
CA ILE A 62 17.86 12.51 0.25
C ILE A 62 18.23 13.21 1.55
N ASN A 63 17.23 13.74 2.29
CA ASN A 63 17.43 14.36 3.59
C ASN A 63 16.70 13.61 4.69
N LEU A 64 17.34 13.39 5.84
CA LEU A 64 16.72 12.85 7.05
C LEU A 64 16.89 13.87 8.19
N GLY A 65 15.80 14.54 8.56
CA GLY A 65 15.87 15.71 9.43
C GLY A 65 16.65 16.84 8.76
N ASP A 66 17.67 17.33 9.46
CA ASP A 66 18.58 18.36 8.96
C ASP A 66 19.81 17.78 8.25
N GLU A 67 19.96 16.46 8.22
CA GLU A 67 21.11 15.78 7.65
C GLU A 67 20.88 15.42 6.18
N VAL A 68 21.80 15.81 5.29
CA VAL A 68 21.81 15.43 3.87
C VAL A 68 22.50 14.08 3.74
N LEU A 69 21.73 13.01 3.51
CA LEU A 69 22.25 11.66 3.33
C LEU A 69 22.89 11.42 1.96
N TYR A 70 22.32 12.06 0.94
CA TYR A 70 22.78 12.03 -0.44
C TYR A 70 22.37 13.30 -1.17
N SER A 71 23.26 13.80 -2.03
CA SER A 71 22.93 14.86 -3.01
C SER A 71 23.85 14.75 -4.21
N SER A 72 23.31 14.60 -5.39
CA SER A 72 24.04 14.64 -6.65
C SER A 72 24.56 16.04 -7.00
N GLU A 73 23.93 17.10 -6.49
CA GLU A 73 24.29 18.50 -6.80
C GLU A 73 25.57 18.93 -6.09
N ASN A 74 25.75 18.58 -4.82
CA ASN A 74 26.89 19.01 -4.01
C ASN A 74 27.85 17.87 -3.64
N GLY A 75 27.59 16.64 -4.13
CA GLY A 75 28.42 15.47 -3.88
C GLY A 75 28.35 14.93 -2.45
N ALA A 76 27.32 15.28 -1.68
CA ALA A 76 27.12 14.75 -0.34
C ALA A 76 26.77 13.27 -0.40
N PHE A 77 27.50 12.45 0.39
CA PHE A 77 27.25 11.01 0.51
C PHE A 77 27.58 10.52 1.90
N ILE A 78 26.59 10.05 2.63
CA ILE A 78 26.76 9.41 3.93
C ILE A 78 26.67 7.89 3.71
N PRO A 79 27.74 7.12 4.04
CA PRO A 79 27.75 5.68 3.88
C PRO A 79 26.75 5.00 4.82
N VAL A 80 26.24 3.83 4.42
CA VAL A 80 25.15 3.08 5.09
C VAL A 80 25.32 2.94 6.60
N HIS A 81 26.54 2.63 7.08
CA HIS A 81 26.82 2.39 8.49
C HIS A 81 26.78 3.64 9.37
N GLN A 82 26.81 4.83 8.77
CA GLN A 82 26.70 6.13 9.45
C GLN A 82 25.29 6.69 9.41
N ARG A 83 24.42 6.21 8.52
CA ARG A 83 23.02 6.63 8.46
C ARG A 83 22.28 6.20 9.72
N ASN A 84 21.47 7.09 10.26
CA ASN A 84 20.64 6.80 11.44
C ASN A 84 19.35 6.04 11.07
N ILE A 85 19.51 4.87 10.43
CA ILE A 85 18.46 4.07 9.82
C ILE A 85 18.53 2.64 10.35
N GLY A 86 17.37 2.06 10.67
CA GLY A 86 17.17 0.62 10.89
C GLY A 86 16.47 0.00 9.69
N MET A 87 16.89 -1.20 9.28
CA MET A 87 16.27 -1.89 8.14
C MET A 87 15.93 -3.34 8.48
N VAL A 88 14.72 -3.75 8.11
CA VAL A 88 14.22 -5.12 8.16
C VAL A 88 14.07 -5.61 6.73
N PHE A 89 14.84 -6.64 6.37
CA PHE A 89 14.86 -7.21 5.03
C PHE A 89 13.80 -8.29 4.86
N GLN A 90 13.42 -8.56 3.64
CA GLN A 90 12.48 -9.61 3.25
C GLN A 90 12.88 -11.00 3.75
N SER A 91 14.18 -11.33 3.72
CA SER A 91 14.75 -12.61 4.18
C SER A 91 15.07 -12.61 5.69
N TYR A 92 14.68 -11.56 6.44
CA TYR A 92 15.03 -11.30 7.84
C TYR A 92 16.53 -11.14 8.07
N ALA A 93 17.39 -11.64 7.20
CA ALA A 93 18.85 -11.59 7.28
C ALA A 93 19.40 -12.03 8.66
N ILE A 94 18.84 -13.11 9.22
CA ILE A 94 19.26 -13.67 10.50
C ILE A 94 20.61 -14.36 10.32
N TRP A 95 21.54 -14.12 11.26
CA TRP A 95 22.81 -14.83 11.31
C TRP A 95 22.64 -16.20 11.99
N PRO A 96 22.74 -17.31 11.24
CA PRO A 96 22.36 -18.64 11.74
C PRO A 96 23.32 -19.20 12.80
N HIS A 97 24.54 -18.69 12.88
CA HIS A 97 25.58 -19.10 13.83
C HIS A 97 25.56 -18.32 15.16
N MET A 98 24.56 -17.40 15.29
CA MET A 98 24.41 -16.55 16.47
C MET A 98 23.14 -16.90 17.24
N THR A 99 23.16 -16.61 18.55
CA THR A 99 21.97 -16.65 19.40
C THR A 99 21.02 -15.50 19.05
N VAL A 100 19.81 -15.53 19.59
CA VAL A 100 18.85 -14.40 19.51
C VAL A 100 19.49 -13.13 20.10
N TYR A 101 20.13 -13.26 21.27
CA TYR A 101 20.83 -12.14 21.92
C TYR A 101 21.90 -11.55 21.02
N ASP A 102 22.79 -12.38 20.47
CA ASP A 102 23.91 -11.92 19.65
C ASP A 102 23.46 -11.25 18.37
N ASN A 103 22.38 -11.77 17.73
CA ASN A 103 21.77 -11.14 16.56
C ASN A 103 21.29 -9.73 16.87
N VAL A 104 20.62 -9.53 18.01
CA VAL A 104 20.09 -8.21 18.41
C VAL A 104 21.21 -7.31 18.94
N GLU A 105 22.22 -7.84 19.66
CA GLU A 105 23.33 -7.05 20.20
C GLU A 105 24.23 -6.45 19.11
N PHE A 106 24.34 -7.12 17.96
CA PHE A 106 25.36 -6.82 16.95
C PHE A 106 25.41 -5.33 16.54
N PRO A 107 24.31 -4.65 16.19
CA PRO A 107 24.34 -3.22 15.86
C PRO A 107 24.81 -2.34 17.04
N ALA A 108 24.36 -2.66 18.25
CA ALA A 108 24.75 -1.93 19.46
C ALA A 108 26.23 -2.11 19.80
N LYS A 109 26.78 -3.28 19.48
CA LYS A 109 28.22 -3.56 19.61
C LYS A 109 29.05 -2.76 18.62
N ILE A 110 28.65 -2.70 17.34
CA ILE A 110 29.33 -1.93 16.29
C ILE A 110 29.30 -0.42 16.60
N LYS A 111 28.13 0.11 16.99
CA LYS A 111 27.97 1.52 17.39
C LYS A 111 28.53 1.85 18.77
N ARG A 112 29.15 0.87 19.47
CA ARG A 112 29.75 1.01 20.81
C ARG A 112 28.81 1.65 21.83
N VAL A 113 27.54 1.26 21.78
CA VAL A 113 26.50 1.80 22.67
C VAL A 113 26.79 1.40 24.12
N SER A 114 26.61 2.32 25.05
CA SER A 114 26.63 2.03 26.49
C SER A 114 25.40 1.20 26.89
N ASP A 115 25.50 0.39 27.95
CA ASP A 115 24.41 -0.48 28.43
C ASP A 115 23.80 -1.37 27.32
N ARG A 116 24.64 -2.05 26.52
CA ARG A 116 24.18 -2.95 25.47
C ARG A 116 23.20 -4.00 25.97
N LYS A 117 23.50 -4.62 27.14
CA LYS A 117 22.65 -5.66 27.71
C LYS A 117 21.25 -5.14 28.01
N GLY A 118 21.13 -4.00 28.66
CA GLY A 118 19.82 -3.39 28.95
C GLY A 118 19.04 -3.06 27.70
N LYS A 119 19.70 -2.48 26.68
CA LYS A 119 19.06 -2.18 25.39
C LYS A 119 18.60 -3.43 24.64
N VAL A 120 19.41 -4.49 24.59
CA VAL A 120 19.04 -5.77 23.98
C VAL A 120 17.84 -6.39 24.66
N MET A 121 17.86 -6.49 26.00
CA MET A 121 16.75 -7.06 26.77
C MET A 121 15.46 -6.27 26.56
N ARG A 122 15.54 -4.93 26.55
CA ARG A 122 14.38 -4.06 26.26
C ARG A 122 13.87 -4.25 24.83
N ALA A 123 14.74 -4.36 23.83
CA ALA A 123 14.34 -4.62 22.45
C ALA A 123 13.63 -5.97 22.30
N LEU A 124 14.15 -7.03 22.96
CA LEU A 124 13.52 -8.36 22.97
C LEU A 124 12.15 -8.34 23.70
N GLU A 125 12.04 -7.62 24.79
CA GLU A 125 10.77 -7.43 25.51
C GLU A 125 9.73 -6.72 24.61
N LEU A 126 10.12 -5.66 23.89
CA LEU A 126 9.26 -4.91 22.99
C LEU A 126 8.63 -5.76 21.89
N VAL A 127 9.38 -6.76 21.39
CA VAL A 127 8.91 -7.67 20.34
C VAL A 127 8.39 -9.02 20.89
N GLY A 128 8.26 -9.17 22.23
CA GLY A 128 7.70 -10.38 22.87
C GLY A 128 8.59 -11.62 22.76
N LEU A 129 9.92 -11.45 22.80
CA LEU A 129 10.92 -12.53 22.74
C LEU A 129 11.67 -12.73 24.05
N SER A 130 11.18 -12.20 25.18
CA SER A 130 11.78 -12.43 26.51
C SER A 130 11.85 -13.92 26.84
N GLY A 131 12.99 -14.36 27.36
CA GLY A 131 13.25 -15.78 27.70
C GLY A 131 13.78 -16.63 26.54
N LEU A 132 13.95 -16.06 25.35
CA LEU A 132 14.50 -16.74 24.17
C LEU A 132 15.93 -16.30 23.83
N GLU A 133 16.57 -15.49 24.67
CA GLU A 133 17.84 -14.81 24.40
C GLU A 133 18.94 -15.76 23.99
N ASN A 134 19.02 -16.91 24.69
CA ASN A 134 20.11 -17.89 24.52
C ASN A 134 19.81 -18.95 23.44
N ARG A 135 18.62 -18.94 22.83
CA ARG A 135 18.29 -19.89 21.76
C ARG A 135 19.06 -19.56 20.48
N SER A 136 19.33 -20.60 19.70
CA SER A 136 19.80 -20.41 18.31
C SER A 136 18.69 -19.71 17.51
N ALA A 137 19.06 -18.71 16.72
CA ALA A 137 18.09 -18.00 15.89
C ALA A 137 17.47 -18.90 14.80
N THR A 138 18.11 -20.02 14.45
CA THR A 138 17.59 -21.00 13.49
C THR A 138 16.51 -21.93 14.06
N GLU A 139 16.40 -22.04 15.39
CA GLU A 139 15.38 -22.85 16.06
C GLU A 139 14.03 -22.11 16.19
N LEU A 140 13.99 -20.86 15.77
CA LEU A 140 12.81 -20.02 15.87
C LEU A 140 11.86 -20.22 14.67
N SER A 141 10.55 -20.05 14.90
CA SER A 141 9.56 -19.95 13.81
C SER A 141 9.80 -18.70 12.95
N GLY A 142 9.28 -18.66 11.71
CA GLY A 142 9.44 -17.52 10.82
C GLY A 142 8.99 -16.19 11.45
N GLY A 143 7.87 -16.17 12.17
CA GLY A 143 7.41 -14.98 12.88
C GLY A 143 8.34 -14.57 14.04
N GLN A 144 8.92 -15.53 14.75
CA GLN A 144 9.93 -15.23 15.78
C GLN A 144 11.22 -14.69 15.16
N GLN A 145 11.67 -15.24 14.04
CA GLN A 145 12.84 -14.72 13.30
C GLN A 145 12.60 -13.29 12.82
N GLN A 146 11.40 -12.99 12.33
CA GLN A 146 11.01 -11.62 11.97
C GLN A 146 11.08 -10.66 13.16
N ARG A 147 10.57 -11.07 14.33
CA ARG A 147 10.65 -10.27 15.56
C ARG A 147 12.10 -10.05 16.00
N VAL A 148 13.00 -11.03 15.80
CA VAL A 148 14.45 -10.84 16.01
C VAL A 148 15.01 -9.78 15.06
N ALA A 149 14.64 -9.82 13.78
CA ALA A 149 15.07 -8.82 12.80
C ALA A 149 14.58 -7.41 13.18
N ILE A 150 13.34 -7.28 13.65
CA ILE A 150 12.79 -6.00 14.14
C ILE A 150 13.55 -5.53 15.39
N ALA A 151 13.74 -6.41 16.40
CA ALA A 151 14.50 -6.09 17.62
C ALA A 151 15.91 -5.60 17.28
N ARG A 152 16.59 -6.27 16.34
CA ARG A 152 17.89 -5.86 15.82
C ARG A 152 17.87 -4.48 15.19
N ALA A 153 16.83 -4.14 14.44
CA ALA A 153 16.71 -2.85 13.78
C ALA A 153 16.45 -1.70 14.76
N ILE A 154 15.79 -1.96 15.90
CA ILE A 154 15.41 -0.94 16.89
C ILE A 154 16.32 -0.91 18.14
N VAL A 155 17.26 -1.85 18.33
CA VAL A 155 18.11 -1.92 19.51
C VAL A 155 18.98 -0.68 19.71
N VAL A 156 19.30 0.01 18.63
CA VAL A 156 19.88 1.34 18.63
C VAL A 156 18.79 2.35 18.30
N ASP A 157 18.86 3.53 18.91
CA ASP A 157 17.90 4.59 18.64
C ASP A 157 18.08 5.06 17.19
N VAL A 158 17.12 4.75 16.31
CA VAL A 158 17.14 5.09 14.89
C VAL A 158 16.13 6.18 14.59
N GLY A 159 16.46 7.07 13.66
CA GLY A 159 15.56 8.14 13.21
C GLY A 159 14.53 7.68 12.16
N LEU A 160 14.85 6.58 11.46
CA LEU A 160 14.00 6.00 10.42
C LEU A 160 14.08 4.48 10.48
N LEU A 161 12.93 3.81 10.47
CA LEU A 161 12.80 2.37 10.39
C LEU A 161 12.23 1.97 9.02
N MET A 162 12.93 1.10 8.31
CA MET A 162 12.54 0.70 6.96
C MET A 162 12.28 -0.80 6.89
N PHE A 163 11.26 -1.16 6.10
CA PHE A 163 10.80 -2.53 5.92
C PHE A 163 10.71 -2.86 4.42
N ASP A 164 11.50 -3.84 3.96
CA ASP A 164 11.46 -4.34 2.59
C ASP A 164 10.69 -5.66 2.54
N GLU A 165 9.39 -5.61 2.25
CA GLU A 165 8.45 -6.75 2.21
C GLU A 165 8.55 -7.71 3.40
N PRO A 166 8.52 -7.25 4.66
CA PRO A 166 8.89 -8.07 5.82
C PRO A 166 7.91 -9.21 6.12
N LEU A 167 6.66 -9.15 5.62
CA LEU A 167 5.62 -10.14 5.90
C LEU A 167 5.43 -11.15 4.76
N SER A 168 6.11 -10.99 3.62
CA SER A 168 5.90 -11.80 2.41
C SER A 168 6.15 -13.31 2.59
N ASN A 169 7.06 -13.68 3.50
CA ASN A 169 7.45 -15.07 3.76
C ASN A 169 6.61 -15.76 4.86
N LEU A 170 5.54 -15.12 5.35
CA LEU A 170 4.68 -15.66 6.40
C LEU A 170 3.40 -16.25 5.82
N ASP A 171 2.86 -17.27 6.48
CA ASP A 171 1.51 -17.77 6.20
C ASP A 171 0.45 -16.70 6.49
N SER A 172 -0.75 -16.84 5.92
CA SER A 172 -1.81 -15.82 5.98
C SER A 172 -2.25 -15.47 7.41
N LYS A 173 -2.34 -16.46 8.31
CA LYS A 173 -2.77 -16.23 9.70
C LYS A 173 -1.72 -15.48 10.49
N LEU A 174 -0.46 -15.89 10.38
CA LEU A 174 0.67 -15.26 11.04
C LEU A 174 0.91 -13.86 10.49
N ARG A 175 0.73 -13.66 9.19
CA ARG A 175 0.83 -12.34 8.53
C ARG A 175 -0.16 -11.34 9.13
N LEU A 176 -1.44 -11.72 9.30
CA LEU A 176 -2.45 -10.87 9.92
C LEU A 176 -2.03 -10.46 11.35
N GLN A 177 -1.59 -11.41 12.17
CA GLN A 177 -1.14 -11.13 13.53
C GLN A 177 0.08 -10.19 13.55
N MET A 178 1.10 -10.50 12.74
CA MET A 178 2.33 -9.71 12.68
C MET A 178 2.11 -8.30 12.16
N ARG A 179 1.15 -8.10 11.25
CA ARG A 179 0.74 -6.80 10.76
C ARG A 179 0.24 -5.90 11.91
N ASP A 180 -0.69 -6.42 12.71
CA ASP A 180 -1.25 -5.66 13.82
C ASP A 180 -0.20 -5.34 14.89
N GLU A 181 0.67 -6.31 15.21
CA GLU A 181 1.79 -6.13 16.15
C GLU A 181 2.79 -5.07 15.66
N LEU A 182 3.11 -5.09 14.36
CA LEU A 182 4.03 -4.12 13.76
C LEU A 182 3.49 -2.68 13.87
N ARG A 183 2.20 -2.49 13.59
CA ARG A 183 1.56 -1.17 13.73
C ARG A 183 1.57 -0.68 15.18
N GLN A 184 1.23 -1.55 16.13
CA GLN A 184 1.25 -1.24 17.57
C GLN A 184 2.68 -0.90 18.05
N LEU A 185 3.68 -1.65 17.60
CA LEU A 185 5.08 -1.41 17.95
C LEU A 185 5.54 -0.04 17.44
N GLN A 186 5.25 0.28 16.17
CA GLN A 186 5.62 1.55 15.56
C GLN A 186 4.96 2.73 16.30
N GLN A 187 3.67 2.62 16.63
CA GLN A 187 2.95 3.64 17.39
C GLN A 187 3.53 3.82 18.80
N LYS A 188 3.85 2.71 19.49
CA LYS A 188 4.46 2.74 20.83
C LYS A 188 5.83 3.41 20.84
N LEU A 189 6.60 3.22 19.78
CA LEU A 189 7.94 3.79 19.64
C LEU A 189 7.93 5.23 19.07
N GLY A 190 6.85 5.65 18.40
CA GLY A 190 6.75 6.93 17.70
C GLY A 190 7.77 7.09 16.56
N ILE A 191 8.28 5.99 16.01
CA ILE A 191 9.33 5.97 14.99
C ILE A 191 8.74 6.25 13.61
N THR A 192 9.40 7.12 12.84
CA THR A 192 9.14 7.30 11.40
C THR A 192 9.44 6.00 10.67
N SER A 193 8.51 5.54 9.83
CA SER A 193 8.65 4.25 9.16
C SER A 193 8.33 4.32 7.68
N ILE A 194 9.15 3.64 6.85
CA ILE A 194 8.87 3.37 5.45
C ILE A 194 8.67 1.86 5.28
N TYR A 195 7.58 1.52 4.63
CA TYR A 195 7.19 0.14 4.38
C TYR A 195 7.06 -0.11 2.89
N VAL A 196 7.67 -1.17 2.39
CA VAL A 196 7.53 -1.62 1.01
C VAL A 196 6.70 -2.88 0.98
N THR A 197 5.67 -2.90 0.17
CA THR A 197 4.85 -4.09 -0.06
C THR A 197 4.20 -4.06 -1.45
N HIS A 198 3.80 -5.23 -1.94
CA HIS A 198 2.87 -5.39 -3.05
C HIS A 198 1.47 -5.81 -2.54
N ASP A 199 1.32 -6.08 -1.24
CA ASP A 199 0.06 -6.46 -0.61
C ASP A 199 -0.74 -5.20 -0.25
N GLN A 200 -1.93 -5.11 -0.86
CA GLN A 200 -2.82 -3.95 -0.70
C GLN A 200 -3.43 -3.90 0.70
N GLU A 201 -3.75 -5.06 1.30
CA GLU A 201 -4.33 -5.11 2.64
C GLU A 201 -3.31 -4.64 3.70
N GLU A 202 -2.03 -5.04 3.54
CA GLU A 202 -0.97 -4.54 4.40
C GLU A 202 -0.88 -3.02 4.33
N ALA A 203 -0.83 -2.46 3.11
CA ALA A 203 -0.76 -1.02 2.90
C ALA A 203 -1.97 -0.29 3.50
N MET A 204 -3.20 -0.82 3.31
CA MET A 204 -4.42 -0.19 3.82
C MET A 204 -4.50 -0.16 5.35
N VAL A 205 -3.99 -1.20 6.02
CA VAL A 205 -4.10 -1.33 7.49
C VAL A 205 -2.97 -0.62 8.22
N LEU A 206 -1.74 -0.70 7.67
CA LEU A 206 -0.55 -0.20 8.35
C LEU A 206 -0.34 1.31 8.20
N SER A 207 -0.75 1.90 7.07
CA SER A 207 -0.23 3.18 6.64
C SER A 207 -1.04 4.38 7.16
N ASP A 208 -0.34 5.47 7.44
CA ASP A 208 -0.93 6.79 7.55
C ASP A 208 -1.10 7.41 6.15
N ARG A 209 -0.10 7.19 5.25
CA ARG A 209 -0.16 7.53 3.82
C ARG A 209 0.47 6.44 2.98
N ILE A 210 -0.05 6.30 1.75
CA ILE A 210 0.41 5.33 0.74
C ILE A 210 0.85 6.12 -0.50
N ALA A 211 2.04 5.81 -1.00
CA ALA A 211 2.47 6.19 -2.35
C ALA A 211 2.28 4.99 -3.28
N VAL A 212 1.40 5.11 -4.25
CA VAL A 212 1.20 4.11 -5.29
C VAL A 212 2.24 4.32 -6.38
N MET A 213 3.03 3.29 -6.65
CA MET A 213 4.12 3.33 -7.64
C MET A 213 3.81 2.48 -8.86
N LYS A 214 4.20 2.99 -10.04
CA LYS A 214 4.14 2.29 -11.33
C LYS A 214 5.34 2.70 -12.18
N ASP A 215 6.03 1.73 -12.76
CA ASP A 215 7.09 1.94 -13.77
C ASP A 215 8.18 2.96 -13.37
N GLY A 216 8.55 2.96 -12.08
CA GLY A 216 9.58 3.85 -11.53
C GLY A 216 9.07 5.24 -11.10
N LEU A 217 7.78 5.50 -11.20
CA LEU A 217 7.13 6.76 -10.84
C LEU A 217 6.19 6.59 -9.65
N ILE A 218 5.98 7.66 -8.89
CA ILE A 218 4.86 7.77 -7.96
C ILE A 218 3.66 8.30 -8.74
N VAL A 219 2.59 7.49 -8.81
CA VAL A 219 1.35 7.82 -9.53
C VAL A 219 0.41 8.65 -8.66
N GLU A 220 0.33 8.30 -7.37
CA GLU A 220 -0.56 8.95 -6.42
C GLU A 220 -0.06 8.78 -4.98
N ILE A 221 -0.24 9.82 -4.15
CA ILE A 221 -0.04 9.76 -2.71
C ILE A 221 -1.32 10.21 -2.00
N GLY A 222 -1.76 9.44 -1.01
CA GLY A 222 -2.96 9.76 -0.24
C GLY A 222 -3.10 8.90 1.00
N LYS A 223 -4.11 9.20 1.82
CA LYS A 223 -4.50 8.33 2.93
C LYS A 223 -5.14 7.03 2.39
N PRO A 224 -5.06 5.90 3.12
CA PRO A 224 -5.62 4.63 2.65
C PRO A 224 -7.06 4.73 2.13
N ARG A 225 -7.93 5.42 2.88
CA ARG A 225 -9.34 5.60 2.47
C ARG A 225 -9.50 6.45 1.22
N GLU A 226 -8.64 7.45 1.00
CA GLU A 226 -8.67 8.29 -0.20
C GLU A 226 -8.26 7.48 -1.42
N ILE A 227 -7.12 6.78 -1.33
CA ILE A 227 -6.58 5.89 -2.37
C ILE A 227 -7.60 4.82 -2.78
N TYR A 228 -8.37 4.27 -1.84
CA TYR A 228 -9.35 3.23 -2.11
C TYR A 228 -10.70 3.77 -2.63
N LEU A 229 -11.28 4.73 -1.90
CA LEU A 229 -12.65 5.21 -2.16
C LEU A 229 -12.72 6.28 -3.24
N ARG A 230 -11.68 7.09 -3.38
CA ARG A 230 -11.61 8.25 -4.28
C ARG A 230 -10.24 8.39 -4.93
N PRO A 231 -9.78 7.35 -5.63
CA PRO A 231 -8.53 7.44 -6.36
C PRO A 231 -8.61 8.58 -7.38
N LYS A 232 -7.50 9.28 -7.57
CA LYS A 232 -7.38 10.37 -8.54
C LYS A 232 -6.88 9.89 -9.90
N ARG A 233 -6.29 8.69 -9.95
CA ARG A 233 -5.69 8.10 -11.14
C ARG A 233 -6.34 6.78 -11.51
N LEU A 234 -6.50 6.55 -12.80
CA LEU A 234 -7.10 5.32 -13.31
C LEU A 234 -6.28 4.09 -12.91
N PHE A 235 -4.94 4.18 -12.97
CA PHE A 235 -4.08 3.10 -12.50
C PHE A 235 -4.32 2.76 -11.03
N THR A 236 -4.40 3.77 -10.15
CA THR A 236 -4.69 3.54 -8.72
C THR A 236 -6.02 2.81 -8.54
N ALA A 237 -7.07 3.24 -9.26
CA ALA A 237 -8.38 2.61 -9.21
C ALA A 237 -8.36 1.14 -9.65
N GLN A 238 -7.55 0.81 -10.66
CA GLN A 238 -7.40 -0.54 -11.20
C GLN A 238 -6.51 -1.43 -10.33
N PHE A 239 -5.44 -0.85 -9.79
CA PHE A 239 -4.45 -1.60 -9.03
C PHE A 239 -4.89 -1.85 -7.59
N VAL A 240 -5.63 -0.92 -6.97
CA VAL A 240 -6.03 -1.01 -5.56
C VAL A 240 -7.48 -1.49 -5.44
N GLY A 241 -7.67 -2.74 -4.99
CA GLY A 241 -8.97 -3.38 -4.89
C GLY A 241 -9.61 -3.74 -6.24
N GLN A 242 -10.75 -4.41 -6.19
CA GLN A 242 -11.57 -4.68 -7.37
C GLN A 242 -12.37 -3.45 -7.78
N SER A 243 -12.68 -3.31 -9.07
CA SER A 243 -13.34 -2.12 -9.61
C SER A 243 -14.24 -2.44 -10.79
N ASN A 244 -15.47 -1.93 -10.76
CA ASN A 244 -16.23 -1.73 -11.98
C ASN A 244 -15.78 -0.43 -12.62
N LEU A 245 -15.29 -0.51 -13.85
CA LEU A 245 -14.88 0.64 -14.65
C LEU A 245 -15.71 0.67 -15.93
N ILE A 246 -16.54 1.71 -16.07
CA ILE A 246 -17.48 1.84 -17.18
C ILE A 246 -17.14 3.11 -17.95
N ASP A 247 -17.00 3.01 -19.25
CA ASP A 247 -16.84 4.17 -20.12
C ASP A 247 -18.02 5.13 -19.95
N GLY A 248 -17.71 6.41 -19.69
CA GLY A 248 -18.74 7.41 -19.45
C GLY A 248 -18.39 8.79 -20.00
N LYS A 249 -19.44 9.50 -20.41
CA LYS A 249 -19.35 10.88 -20.86
C LYS A 249 -20.31 11.74 -20.07
N ILE A 250 -19.83 12.86 -19.54
CA ILE A 250 -20.67 13.81 -18.80
C ILE A 250 -21.68 14.42 -19.76
N SER A 251 -22.98 14.16 -19.51
CA SER A 251 -24.11 14.73 -20.27
C SER A 251 -24.55 16.05 -19.65
N SER A 252 -24.49 16.21 -18.34
CA SER A 252 -24.74 17.47 -17.63
C SER A 252 -23.98 17.50 -16.31
N ALA A 253 -23.51 18.68 -15.90
CA ALA A 253 -22.86 18.90 -14.61
C ALA A 253 -23.53 20.07 -13.88
N LYS A 254 -23.72 19.89 -12.56
CA LYS A 254 -24.16 20.91 -11.59
C LYS A 254 -23.08 20.99 -10.51
N ALA A 255 -23.17 21.98 -9.62
CA ALA A 255 -22.11 22.23 -8.62
C ALA A 255 -21.64 21.00 -7.83
N LEU A 256 -22.55 20.09 -7.41
CA LEU A 256 -22.23 18.93 -6.56
C LEU A 256 -22.77 17.60 -7.14
N SER A 257 -23.13 17.58 -8.41
CA SER A 257 -23.62 16.37 -9.09
C SER A 257 -23.39 16.46 -10.59
N ALA A 258 -23.20 15.30 -11.21
CA ALA A 258 -23.13 15.21 -12.66
C ALA A 258 -23.93 13.99 -13.13
N LYS A 259 -24.37 14.03 -14.39
CA LYS A 259 -24.97 12.90 -15.10
C LYS A 259 -23.96 12.36 -16.09
N VAL A 260 -23.73 11.06 -16.04
CA VAL A 260 -22.80 10.33 -16.88
C VAL A 260 -23.59 9.43 -17.82
N SER A 261 -23.48 9.64 -19.11
CA SER A 261 -24.01 8.73 -20.13
C SER A 261 -23.03 7.56 -20.30
N THR A 262 -23.53 6.34 -20.12
CA THR A 262 -22.75 5.10 -20.21
C THR A 262 -23.44 4.06 -21.09
N ALA A 263 -22.78 2.95 -21.39
CA ALA A 263 -23.36 1.85 -22.16
C ALA A 263 -24.54 1.14 -21.46
N ILE A 264 -24.66 1.28 -20.12
CA ILE A 264 -25.76 0.68 -19.35
C ILE A 264 -26.89 1.69 -19.01
N GLY A 265 -26.73 2.94 -19.41
CA GLY A 265 -27.71 4.01 -19.18
C GLY A 265 -27.09 5.28 -18.59
N GLU A 266 -27.96 6.24 -18.20
CA GLU A 266 -27.53 7.47 -17.54
C GLU A 266 -27.37 7.25 -16.04
N ILE A 267 -26.20 7.62 -15.49
CA ILE A 267 -25.83 7.47 -14.09
C ILE A 267 -25.64 8.85 -13.48
N THR A 268 -26.35 9.14 -12.40
CA THR A 268 -26.14 10.34 -11.59
C THR A 268 -25.02 10.07 -10.58
N ILE A 269 -24.04 10.96 -10.50
CA ILE A 269 -22.95 10.90 -9.52
C ILE A 269 -22.97 12.15 -8.63
N LYS A 270 -22.50 12.01 -7.39
CA LYS A 270 -22.20 13.13 -6.50
C LYS A 270 -20.72 13.49 -6.62
N THR A 271 -20.43 14.77 -6.76
CA THR A 271 -19.10 15.34 -6.82
C THR A 271 -18.86 16.27 -5.64
N GLU A 272 -17.62 16.40 -5.18
CA GLU A 272 -17.26 17.36 -4.11
C GLU A 272 -17.01 18.75 -4.70
N GLU A 273 -16.55 18.78 -5.95
CA GLU A 273 -16.27 20.00 -6.72
C GLU A 273 -16.92 19.87 -8.10
N GLN A 274 -16.91 20.94 -8.86
CA GLN A 274 -17.40 20.91 -10.23
C GLN A 274 -16.58 19.92 -11.06
N CYS A 275 -17.26 18.94 -11.66
CA CYS A 275 -16.61 17.92 -12.48
C CYS A 275 -16.08 18.52 -13.79
N GLU A 276 -14.77 18.63 -13.93
CA GLU A 276 -14.11 19.14 -15.13
C GLU A 276 -13.90 18.05 -16.20
N ILE A 277 -14.01 16.78 -15.81
CA ILE A 277 -13.82 15.63 -16.70
C ILE A 277 -15.02 15.54 -17.64
N LYS A 278 -14.81 15.67 -18.94
CA LYS A 278 -15.88 15.55 -19.96
C LYS A 278 -16.16 14.11 -20.35
N GLU A 279 -15.09 13.29 -20.44
CA GLU A 279 -15.13 11.88 -20.83
C GLU A 279 -14.07 11.10 -20.04
N GLY A 280 -14.41 9.89 -19.60
CA GLY A 280 -13.50 9.10 -18.77
C GLY A 280 -14.08 7.75 -18.39
N MET A 281 -13.60 7.22 -17.26
CA MET A 281 -14.05 5.97 -16.66
C MET A 281 -14.86 6.27 -15.39
N LEU A 282 -16.07 5.76 -15.31
CA LEU A 282 -16.85 5.73 -14.09
C LEU A 282 -16.41 4.55 -13.24
N LEU A 283 -15.91 4.83 -12.06
CA LEU A 283 -15.51 3.83 -11.05
C LEU A 283 -16.65 3.61 -10.05
N ILE A 284 -16.95 2.35 -9.77
CA ILE A 284 -17.66 1.92 -8.57
C ILE A 284 -17.10 0.60 -8.04
N ARG A 285 -16.95 0.49 -6.72
CA ARG A 285 -16.44 -0.74 -6.08
C ARG A 285 -17.54 -1.80 -6.01
N PRO A 286 -17.24 -3.10 -6.24
CA PRO A 286 -18.23 -4.19 -6.20
C PRO A 286 -19.01 -4.28 -4.89
N GLU A 287 -18.36 -4.07 -3.74
CA GLU A 287 -18.96 -4.09 -2.41
C GLU A 287 -19.87 -2.87 -2.11
N HIS A 288 -19.82 -1.85 -2.97
CA HIS A 288 -20.69 -0.68 -2.85
C HIS A 288 -21.91 -0.74 -3.75
N VAL A 289 -22.13 -1.84 -4.45
CA VAL A 289 -23.27 -2.04 -5.35
C VAL A 289 -24.31 -2.92 -4.66
N PRO A 290 -25.36 -2.35 -4.04
CA PRO A 290 -26.48 -3.14 -3.54
C PRO A 290 -27.18 -3.87 -4.69
N MET A 291 -27.51 -5.15 -4.47
CA MET A 291 -28.24 -5.99 -5.40
C MET A 291 -29.40 -6.69 -4.67
N ALA A 292 -30.53 -6.84 -5.35
CA ALA A 292 -31.70 -7.55 -4.86
C ALA A 292 -32.42 -8.25 -6.02
N TRP A 293 -33.23 -9.29 -5.71
CA TRP A 293 -34.06 -9.97 -6.71
C TRP A 293 -35.38 -9.23 -6.98
N ASN A 294 -35.87 -8.42 -6.02
CA ASN A 294 -37.00 -7.51 -6.25
C ASN A 294 -36.50 -6.07 -6.14
N LYS A 295 -37.00 -5.21 -6.99
CA LYS A 295 -36.61 -3.80 -7.03
C LYS A 295 -36.90 -3.07 -5.72
N GLU A 296 -38.00 -3.44 -5.05
CA GLU A 296 -38.43 -2.83 -3.79
C GLU A 296 -37.49 -3.14 -2.61
N ASP A 297 -36.70 -4.20 -2.71
CA ASP A 297 -35.73 -4.61 -1.67
C ASP A 297 -34.41 -3.79 -1.74
N LEU A 298 -34.23 -2.97 -2.78
CA LEU A 298 -33.08 -2.06 -2.89
C LEU A 298 -33.19 -0.89 -1.90
N PRO A 299 -32.07 -0.41 -1.34
CA PRO A 299 -32.07 0.71 -0.38
C PRO A 299 -32.51 2.05 -0.98
N ASP A 300 -32.32 2.24 -2.29
CA ASP A 300 -32.83 3.39 -3.05
C ASP A 300 -33.31 2.91 -4.43
N THR A 301 -34.53 3.28 -4.76
CA THR A 301 -35.16 2.92 -6.04
C THR A 301 -35.38 4.15 -6.97
N ASN A 302 -34.92 5.34 -6.54
CA ASN A 302 -35.23 6.59 -7.25
C ASN A 302 -34.21 6.95 -8.35
N SER A 303 -32.97 6.47 -8.22
CA SER A 303 -31.90 6.79 -9.16
C SER A 303 -30.95 5.62 -9.38
N ASN A 304 -30.29 5.58 -10.54
CA ASN A 304 -29.21 4.61 -10.87
C ASN A 304 -29.58 3.14 -10.60
N VAL A 305 -30.82 2.75 -10.82
CA VAL A 305 -31.29 1.37 -10.70
C VAL A 305 -31.27 0.72 -12.07
N PHE A 306 -30.66 -0.45 -12.14
CA PHE A 306 -30.49 -1.23 -13.35
C PHE A 306 -30.97 -2.66 -13.12
N GLU A 307 -31.38 -3.31 -14.20
CA GLU A 307 -31.73 -4.73 -14.26
C GLU A 307 -30.66 -5.47 -15.03
N GLY A 308 -30.33 -6.68 -14.59
CA GLY A 308 -29.34 -7.52 -15.25
C GLY A 308 -29.50 -8.99 -14.91
N ASN A 309 -28.70 -9.82 -15.58
CA ASN A 309 -28.71 -11.26 -15.41
C ASN A 309 -27.42 -11.77 -14.76
N ILE A 310 -27.53 -12.55 -13.69
CA ILE A 310 -26.41 -13.26 -13.11
C ILE A 310 -25.85 -14.26 -14.15
N VAL A 311 -24.58 -14.10 -14.50
CA VAL A 311 -23.88 -15.00 -15.42
C VAL A 311 -22.87 -15.89 -14.69
N SER A 312 -22.39 -15.44 -13.53
CA SER A 312 -21.53 -16.24 -12.67
C SER A 312 -21.68 -15.82 -11.21
N GLN A 313 -21.44 -16.78 -10.30
CA GLN A 313 -21.30 -16.52 -8.88
C GLN A 313 -20.16 -17.35 -8.30
N SER A 314 -19.40 -16.78 -7.37
CA SER A 314 -18.27 -17.43 -6.72
C SER A 314 -18.30 -17.19 -5.22
N PHE A 315 -18.30 -18.26 -4.44
CA PHE A 315 -18.28 -18.16 -2.98
C PHE A 315 -16.85 -18.08 -2.45
N THR A 316 -16.54 -16.99 -1.75
CA THR A 316 -15.19 -16.71 -1.21
C THR A 316 -15.08 -16.90 0.31
N GLY A 317 -16.06 -17.57 0.91
CA GLY A 317 -16.11 -17.86 2.35
C GLY A 317 -17.00 -16.88 3.12
N LYS A 318 -16.69 -15.59 3.13
CA LYS A 318 -17.49 -14.55 3.80
C LYS A 318 -18.46 -13.85 2.85
N LEU A 319 -18.10 -13.80 1.59
CA LEU A 319 -18.78 -13.03 0.55
C LEU A 319 -19.10 -13.94 -0.62
N VAL A 320 -20.02 -13.49 -1.46
CA VAL A 320 -20.29 -14.04 -2.77
C VAL A 320 -20.06 -12.95 -3.80
N ASP A 321 -19.21 -13.25 -4.77
CA ASP A 321 -18.93 -12.42 -5.92
C ASP A 321 -19.86 -12.81 -7.06
N TYR A 322 -20.62 -11.85 -7.57
CA TYR A 322 -21.52 -12.03 -8.70
C TYR A 322 -21.01 -11.24 -9.91
N THR A 323 -21.06 -11.87 -11.09
CA THR A 323 -20.91 -11.17 -12.36
C THR A 323 -22.27 -11.00 -12.99
N ILE A 324 -22.72 -9.77 -13.17
CA ILE A 324 -24.02 -9.42 -13.73
C ILE A 324 -23.83 -8.90 -15.15
N LYS A 325 -24.57 -9.47 -16.11
CA LYS A 325 -24.59 -8.97 -17.48
C LYS A 325 -25.72 -7.95 -17.68
N VAL A 326 -25.36 -6.76 -18.19
CA VAL A 326 -26.27 -5.69 -18.58
C VAL A 326 -25.95 -5.28 -20.02
N GLY A 327 -26.78 -5.66 -20.97
CA GLY A 327 -26.42 -5.49 -22.39
C GLY A 327 -25.14 -6.22 -22.76
N ASN A 328 -24.11 -5.46 -23.17
CA ASN A 328 -22.78 -5.97 -23.48
C ASN A 328 -21.74 -5.73 -22.36
N GLN A 329 -22.16 -5.18 -21.21
CA GLN A 329 -21.30 -4.90 -20.07
C GLN A 329 -21.42 -5.98 -19.00
N PHE A 330 -20.33 -6.17 -18.23
CA PHE A 330 -20.31 -7.03 -17.06
C PHE A 330 -20.06 -6.14 -15.84
N ILE A 331 -20.84 -6.35 -14.78
CA ILE A 331 -20.78 -5.63 -13.52
C ILE A 331 -20.47 -6.66 -12.43
N GLU A 332 -19.39 -6.42 -11.69
CA GLU A 332 -19.03 -7.22 -10.53
C GLU A 332 -19.71 -6.66 -9.28
N ILE A 333 -20.37 -7.54 -8.54
CA ILE A 333 -21.06 -7.18 -7.28
C ILE A 333 -20.62 -8.16 -6.20
N GLN A 334 -20.31 -7.62 -5.02
CA GLN A 334 -19.89 -8.43 -3.89
C GLN A 334 -20.91 -8.28 -2.75
N MET A 335 -21.46 -9.41 -2.28
CA MET A 335 -22.51 -9.44 -1.26
C MET A 335 -22.17 -10.38 -0.09
N PRO A 336 -22.65 -10.10 1.13
CA PRO A 336 -22.62 -11.06 2.23
C PRO A 336 -23.43 -12.34 1.94
N LEU A 337 -22.97 -13.47 2.47
CA LEU A 337 -23.51 -14.81 2.22
C LEU A 337 -25.02 -14.97 2.49
N HIS A 338 -25.59 -14.25 3.45
CA HIS A 338 -26.98 -14.43 3.89
C HIS A 338 -28.05 -14.02 2.87
N ASN A 339 -27.66 -13.41 1.75
CA ASN A 339 -28.57 -12.95 0.70
C ASN A 339 -28.58 -13.83 -0.56
N THR A 340 -28.09 -15.09 -0.50
CA THR A 340 -27.64 -15.84 -1.68
C THR A 340 -28.58 -16.98 -2.17
N HIS A 341 -29.84 -17.05 -1.77
CA HIS A 341 -30.66 -18.26 -1.97
C HIS A 341 -31.76 -18.17 -3.03
N GLN A 342 -31.65 -17.33 -4.05
CA GLN A 342 -32.60 -17.35 -5.15
C GLN A 342 -31.96 -17.92 -6.42
N ASN A 343 -32.69 -18.85 -7.08
CA ASN A 343 -32.28 -19.45 -8.37
C ASN A 343 -32.69 -18.56 -9.56
N ASP A 344 -33.26 -17.38 -9.32
CA ASP A 344 -33.62 -16.45 -10.39
C ASP A 344 -32.35 -15.75 -10.90
N PRO A 345 -32.03 -15.84 -12.18
CA PRO A 345 -30.90 -15.12 -12.77
C PRO A 345 -31.15 -13.61 -12.88
N ASN A 346 -32.41 -13.16 -12.85
CA ASN A 346 -32.75 -11.76 -12.97
C ASN A 346 -32.57 -11.05 -11.64
N VAL A 347 -31.86 -9.92 -11.67
CA VAL A 347 -31.60 -9.11 -10.48
C VAL A 347 -31.67 -7.63 -10.79
N PHE A 348 -31.95 -6.85 -9.75
CA PHE A 348 -31.85 -5.40 -9.76
C PHE A 348 -30.66 -4.98 -8.93
N PHE A 349 -29.95 -3.96 -9.38
CA PHE A 349 -28.84 -3.39 -8.62
C PHE A 349 -28.85 -1.87 -8.71
N HIS A 350 -28.21 -1.24 -7.75
CA HIS A 350 -28.19 0.21 -7.61
C HIS A 350 -26.77 0.74 -7.51
N PHE A 351 -26.46 1.82 -8.23
CA PHE A 351 -25.20 2.55 -8.08
C PHE A 351 -25.40 3.79 -7.20
N PRO A 352 -25.02 3.75 -5.90
CA PRO A 352 -25.16 4.91 -5.03
C PRO A 352 -24.36 6.09 -5.58
N PRO A 353 -25.00 7.25 -5.82
CA PRO A 353 -24.34 8.41 -6.45
C PRO A 353 -23.07 8.90 -5.75
N GLU A 354 -23.00 8.75 -4.42
CA GLU A 354 -21.86 9.14 -3.58
C GLU A 354 -20.70 8.14 -3.62
N ARG A 355 -20.91 6.95 -4.20
CA ARG A 355 -19.92 5.88 -4.36
C ARG A 355 -19.34 5.81 -5.77
N CYS A 356 -19.91 6.58 -6.69
CA CYS A 356 -19.45 6.67 -8.06
C CYS A 356 -18.40 7.77 -8.20
N VAL A 357 -17.28 7.46 -8.84
CA VAL A 357 -16.18 8.40 -9.07
C VAL A 357 -15.86 8.47 -10.56
N MET A 358 -15.78 9.67 -11.13
CA MET A 358 -15.36 9.86 -12.51
C MET A 358 -13.86 10.07 -12.58
N LEU A 359 -13.17 9.28 -13.39
CA LEU A 359 -11.72 9.32 -13.59
C LEU A 359 -11.37 9.69 -15.02
N SER A 360 -10.34 10.53 -15.19
CA SER A 360 -9.78 10.80 -16.52
C SER A 360 -9.10 9.56 -17.08
N LYS A 361 -9.22 9.35 -18.40
CA LYS A 361 -8.41 8.36 -19.13
C LYS A 361 -6.97 8.84 -19.36
N GLU A 362 -6.74 10.15 -19.36
CA GLU A 362 -5.43 10.73 -19.51
C GLU A 362 -4.64 10.56 -18.21
N GLU A 363 -3.63 9.72 -18.22
CA GLU A 363 -2.59 9.68 -17.19
C GLU A 363 -1.68 10.89 -17.42
N THR A 364 -2.00 12.05 -16.83
CA THR A 364 -1.07 13.17 -16.82
C THR A 364 0.17 12.73 -16.05
N GLN A 365 1.30 12.58 -16.74
CA GLN A 365 2.61 12.39 -16.13
C GLN A 365 2.93 13.67 -15.38
N THR A 366 2.60 13.77 -14.11
CA THR A 366 3.33 14.66 -13.16
C THR A 366 2.54 14.80 -11.86
N LEU A 367 3.17 14.39 -10.79
CA LEU A 367 3.02 15.11 -9.51
C LEU A 367 4.08 16.19 -9.44
#